data_4bb5ae25ecafcdd7f11ef03bbcdfabd6
#
_entry.id   4bb5ae25ecafcdd7f11ef03bbcdfabd6
#
_cell.length_a   1.000
_cell.length_b   1.000
_cell.length_c   1.000
_cell.angle_alpha   90.00
_cell.angle_beta   90.00
_cell.angle_gamma   90.00
#
_symmetry.space_group_name_H-M   'P 1'
#
loop_
_entity.id
_entity.type
_entity.pdbx_description
1 polymer ?
#
loop_
_entity_poly.entity_id
_entity_poly.type
_entity_poly.pdbx_seq_one_letter_code
_entity_poly.pdbx_strand_id
1 'polypeptide(L)'
;MKIKNLALFLVVVLAVTSGCSKDDRNAPRTDGFELHALADCSDEPLKDYCIDILESTSELYIKTEYLDFDVFWQDAAPAPWLEVISCEQTSTPDIWKVTLKYKRRSENGVLYTRRSGTLSVAKPDVNVASFLQVHQGAIMRTGEDFADFKYGSWLPTDLSGDKLISEWTNALTKKGFSSEVSADQTPSCYGRYGHLRIGEESGKQGSLITPTNSLHRYDSLLMVTFKAASWPGDDKSFKVEVSGGGVIRDFVSEGRTSITLQTEDIVTNAVTPEGMWKPETNFMVFIASTEKNPVGVNTCLKITSGASSKGGSRLFIDDYYVVKLVDGQDVDYYQANQGSGRDKILASNND
;
A
#
# COMPACT_ATOMS: atom_id res chain seq x y z
N MET A 1 29.45 -23.77 9.78
CA MET A 1 28.25 -23.36 10.54
C MET A 1 27.54 -24.57 11.08
N LYS A 2 27.49 -24.76 12.38
CA LYS A 2 26.91 -25.98 12.99
C LYS A 2 25.46 -25.68 13.38
N ILE A 3 24.53 -26.27 12.65
CA ILE A 3 23.10 -26.28 13.02
C ILE A 3 22.93 -27.19 14.26
N LYS A 4 23.10 -26.63 15.44
CA LYS A 4 22.76 -27.29 16.70
C LYS A 4 22.13 -26.26 17.61
N ASN A 5 20.85 -26.42 17.91
CA ASN A 5 20.00 -25.74 18.89
C ASN A 5 18.80 -24.95 18.32
N LEU A 6 18.17 -25.47 17.28
CA LEU A 6 16.90 -24.92 16.78
C LEU A 6 15.74 -25.04 17.81
N ALA A 7 15.81 -26.03 18.68
CA ALA A 7 14.72 -26.38 19.61
C ALA A 7 14.60 -25.41 20.82
N LEU A 8 15.69 -24.80 21.26
CA LEU A 8 15.66 -23.94 22.45
C LEU A 8 15.22 -22.49 22.13
N PHE A 9 15.48 -22.05 20.92
CA PHE A 9 15.09 -20.69 20.47
C PHE A 9 13.61 -20.57 20.09
N LEU A 10 12.99 -21.66 19.67
CA LEU A 10 11.55 -21.67 19.33
C LEU A 10 10.65 -21.29 20.52
N VAL A 11 11.11 -21.54 21.74
CA VAL A 11 10.36 -21.21 22.97
C VAL A 11 10.43 -19.72 23.28
N VAL A 12 11.53 -19.04 22.96
CA VAL A 12 11.69 -17.61 23.26
C VAL A 12 10.92 -16.73 22.26
N VAL A 13 10.83 -17.13 21.00
CA VAL A 13 10.12 -16.35 19.96
C VAL A 13 8.60 -16.49 20.09
N LEU A 14 8.08 -17.63 20.55
CA LEU A 14 6.65 -17.80 20.84
C LEU A 14 6.15 -16.94 22.03
N ALA A 15 7.06 -16.52 22.92
CA ALA A 15 6.70 -15.65 24.06
C ALA A 15 6.49 -14.18 23.69
N VAL A 16 7.01 -13.72 22.53
CA VAL A 16 6.89 -12.33 22.09
C VAL A 16 5.57 -12.07 21.34
N THR A 17 4.89 -13.12 20.82
CA THR A 17 3.65 -12.99 20.06
C THR A 17 2.38 -13.23 20.87
N SER A 18 2.47 -13.67 22.10
CA SER A 18 1.31 -13.90 22.99
C SER A 18 1.33 -12.95 24.18
N GLY A 19 0.59 -11.89 24.07
CA GLY A 19 -0.01 -10.99 25.02
C GLY A 19 0.50 -10.90 26.45
N CYS A 20 0.81 -9.70 26.88
CA CYS A 20 0.82 -9.16 28.24
C CYS A 20 0.83 -10.17 29.39
N SER A 21 2.02 -10.55 29.85
CA SER A 21 2.24 -10.98 31.21
C SER A 21 3.45 -10.23 31.81
N LYS A 22 3.30 -9.83 33.07
CA LYS A 22 4.20 -8.95 33.82
C LYS A 22 5.54 -9.61 34.22
N ASP A 23 6.29 -10.19 33.30
CA ASP A 23 7.65 -10.65 33.57
C ASP A 23 8.57 -10.41 32.35
N ASP A 24 8.83 -9.13 32.09
CA ASP A 24 9.71 -8.65 31.00
C ASP A 24 11.21 -8.95 31.24
N ARG A 25 11.55 -9.69 32.29
CA ARG A 25 12.96 -9.93 32.67
C ARG A 25 13.72 -10.89 31.77
N ASN A 26 13.02 -11.60 30.87
CA ASN A 26 13.62 -12.61 29.98
C ASN A 26 13.51 -12.26 28.48
N ALA A 27 12.95 -11.09 28.13
CA ALA A 27 12.94 -10.65 26.73
C ALA A 27 14.37 -10.31 26.27
N PRO A 28 14.78 -10.72 25.07
CA PRO A 28 16.08 -10.33 24.52
C PRO A 28 16.20 -8.81 24.42
N ARG A 29 17.36 -8.27 24.67
CA ARG A 29 17.67 -6.88 24.37
C ARG A 29 17.73 -6.71 22.85
N THR A 30 17.24 -5.56 22.36
CA THR A 30 17.15 -5.26 20.90
C THR A 30 18.21 -4.26 20.44
N ASP A 31 19.09 -3.82 21.31
CA ASP A 31 20.06 -2.73 21.10
C ASP A 31 21.45 -3.21 20.64
N GLY A 32 21.59 -4.46 20.21
CA GLY A 32 22.88 -5.02 19.84
C GLY A 32 23.15 -5.18 18.33
N PHE A 33 22.10 -5.06 17.50
CA PHE A 33 22.21 -5.24 16.05
C PHE A 33 21.37 -4.20 15.32
N GLU A 34 21.99 -3.48 14.40
CA GLU A 34 21.31 -2.58 13.45
C GLU A 34 21.36 -3.21 12.05
N LEU A 35 20.21 -3.33 11.39
CA LEU A 35 20.13 -3.86 10.03
C LEU A 35 19.92 -2.72 9.04
N HIS A 36 20.71 -2.73 7.96
CA HIS A 36 20.78 -1.66 6.98
C HIS A 36 20.66 -2.20 5.55
N ALA A 37 20.20 -1.37 4.62
CA ALA A 37 20.18 -1.68 3.20
C ALA A 37 21.48 -1.26 2.50
N LEU A 38 22.18 -0.24 3.01
CA LEU A 38 23.41 0.27 2.43
C LEU A 38 24.65 -0.36 3.08
N ALA A 39 25.67 -0.62 2.26
CA ALA A 39 26.90 -1.28 2.67
C ALA A 39 27.74 -0.51 3.69
N ASP A 40 27.60 0.79 3.75
CA ASP A 40 28.28 1.68 4.70
C ASP A 40 27.42 1.97 5.95
N CYS A 41 26.23 1.40 6.03
CA CYS A 41 25.25 1.61 7.11
C CYS A 41 24.96 3.09 7.38
N SER A 42 24.95 3.92 6.33
CA SER A 42 24.66 5.36 6.42
C SER A 42 23.14 5.67 6.42
N ASP A 43 22.33 4.68 6.05
CA ASP A 43 20.86 4.75 6.13
C ASP A 43 20.35 4.54 7.57
N GLU A 44 19.10 4.88 7.82
CA GLU A 44 18.46 4.53 9.09
C GLU A 44 18.26 3.01 9.20
N PRO A 45 18.41 2.41 10.41
CA PRO A 45 18.15 1.00 10.60
C PRO A 45 16.77 0.58 10.10
N LEU A 46 16.73 -0.52 9.37
CA LEU A 46 15.53 -1.05 8.76
C LEU A 46 14.54 -1.55 9.82
N LYS A 47 13.29 -1.19 9.65
CA LYS A 47 12.16 -1.74 10.43
C LYS A 47 11.46 -2.87 9.68
N ASP A 48 11.44 -2.75 8.37
CA ASP A 48 10.94 -3.74 7.43
C ASP A 48 11.81 -3.75 6.17
N TYR A 49 11.78 -4.84 5.41
CA TYR A 49 12.51 -4.98 4.17
C TYR A 49 11.65 -5.65 3.11
N CYS A 50 11.53 -5.00 1.96
CA CYS A 50 10.81 -5.53 0.82
C CYS A 50 11.77 -6.07 -0.22
N ILE A 51 11.50 -7.28 -0.67
CA ILE A 51 12.23 -7.94 -1.75
C ILE A 51 11.34 -8.19 -2.95
N ASP A 52 11.98 -8.38 -4.11
CA ASP A 52 11.34 -8.64 -5.38
C ASP A 52 10.46 -9.90 -5.32
N ILE A 53 9.43 -9.93 -6.14
CA ILE A 53 8.56 -11.10 -6.37
C ILE A 53 9.22 -12.19 -7.18
N LEU A 54 10.24 -11.87 -7.99
CA LEU A 54 11.00 -12.82 -8.77
C LEU A 54 12.00 -13.57 -7.89
N GLU A 55 12.43 -14.74 -8.35
CA GLU A 55 13.54 -15.44 -7.71
C GLU A 55 14.83 -14.64 -7.93
N SER A 56 15.52 -14.31 -6.84
CA SER A 56 16.72 -13.53 -6.88
C SER A 56 17.52 -13.65 -5.58
N THR A 57 18.55 -12.84 -5.48
CA THR A 57 19.33 -12.62 -4.25
C THR A 57 19.31 -11.16 -3.88
N SER A 58 19.38 -10.86 -2.60
CA SER A 58 19.59 -9.51 -2.09
C SER A 58 20.62 -9.51 -0.96
N GLU A 59 21.17 -8.35 -0.68
CA GLU A 59 22.14 -8.13 0.36
C GLU A 59 21.58 -7.18 1.41
N LEU A 60 21.84 -7.52 2.67
CA LEU A 60 21.58 -6.68 3.83
C LEU A 60 22.87 -6.55 4.62
N TYR A 61 22.98 -5.50 5.41
CA TYR A 61 24.16 -5.24 6.23
C TYR A 61 23.75 -5.16 7.69
N ILE A 62 24.54 -5.80 8.55
CA ILE A 62 24.36 -5.79 10.01
C ILE A 62 25.52 -5.02 10.59
N LYS A 63 25.22 -3.94 11.31
CA LYS A 63 26.18 -3.22 12.11
C LYS A 63 26.11 -3.70 13.55
N THR A 64 27.21 -4.20 14.07
CA THR A 64 27.28 -4.76 15.42
C THR A 64 28.71 -4.87 15.93
N GLU A 65 28.89 -4.76 17.23
CA GLU A 65 30.18 -5.01 17.91
C GLU A 65 30.46 -6.51 18.12
N TYR A 66 29.47 -7.37 17.90
CA TYR A 66 29.60 -8.79 18.10
C TYR A 66 30.30 -9.48 16.93
N LEU A 67 31.33 -10.29 17.22
CA LEU A 67 32.07 -11.06 16.24
C LEU A 67 31.51 -12.47 15.99
N ASP A 68 30.60 -12.90 16.84
CA ASP A 68 29.97 -14.22 16.82
C ASP A 68 28.48 -14.07 17.13
N PHE A 69 27.64 -14.37 16.17
CA PHE A 69 26.20 -14.31 16.27
C PHE A 69 25.53 -15.20 15.19
N ASP A 70 24.27 -15.53 15.39
CA ASP A 70 23.49 -16.32 14.47
C ASP A 70 22.54 -15.43 13.63
N VAL A 71 22.45 -15.73 12.34
CA VAL A 71 21.45 -15.14 11.43
C VAL A 71 20.59 -16.29 10.90
N PHE A 72 19.28 -16.19 11.07
CA PHE A 72 18.37 -17.23 10.64
C PHE A 72 17.02 -16.67 10.20
N TRP A 73 16.37 -17.43 9.31
CA TRP A 73 15.07 -17.09 8.75
C TRP A 73 13.96 -17.87 9.42
N GLN A 74 12.86 -17.19 9.72
CA GLN A 74 11.64 -17.78 10.25
C GLN A 74 10.45 -17.36 9.38
N ASP A 75 9.67 -18.33 8.93
CA ASP A 75 8.38 -18.10 8.32
C ASP A 75 7.35 -19.12 8.82
N ALA A 76 6.07 -18.83 8.63
CA ALA A 76 4.98 -19.73 9.00
C ALA A 76 4.68 -20.76 7.89
N ALA A 77 5.40 -20.71 6.77
CA ALA A 77 5.15 -21.59 5.64
C ALA A 77 5.78 -22.97 5.85
N PRO A 78 5.18 -24.05 5.32
CA PRO A 78 5.73 -25.41 5.44
C PRO A 78 7.06 -25.59 4.70
N ALA A 79 7.42 -24.69 3.79
CA ALA A 79 8.71 -24.68 3.10
C ALA A 79 9.25 -23.23 3.04
N PRO A 80 10.48 -22.98 3.49
CA PRO A 80 11.04 -21.64 3.50
C PRO A 80 11.14 -21.11 2.06
N TRP A 81 10.67 -19.90 1.87
CA TRP A 81 10.74 -19.18 0.61
C TRP A 81 11.94 -18.24 0.52
N LEU A 82 12.60 -18.01 1.65
CA LEU A 82 13.83 -17.26 1.78
C LEU A 82 14.86 -18.10 2.55
N GLU A 83 16.10 -18.00 2.13
CA GLU A 83 17.25 -18.69 2.73
C GLU A 83 18.38 -17.68 2.97
N VAL A 84 19.02 -17.76 4.12
CA VAL A 84 20.26 -17.04 4.40
C VAL A 84 21.42 -17.84 3.81
N ILE A 85 22.04 -17.32 2.75
CA ILE A 85 23.13 -18.00 2.04
C ILE A 85 24.46 -17.81 2.75
N SER A 86 24.76 -16.59 3.16
CA SER A 86 25.99 -16.26 3.86
C SER A 86 25.81 -15.08 4.81
N CYS A 87 26.66 -15.04 5.83
CA CYS A 87 26.89 -13.87 6.67
C CYS A 87 28.40 -13.72 6.82
N GLU A 88 28.95 -12.67 6.25
CA GLU A 88 30.41 -12.46 6.14
C GLU A 88 30.80 -11.06 6.60
N GLN A 89 31.86 -10.96 7.38
CA GLN A 89 32.40 -9.67 7.79
C GLN A 89 32.93 -8.91 6.57
N THR A 90 32.58 -7.63 6.45
CA THR A 90 33.10 -6.78 5.39
C THR A 90 34.52 -6.30 5.70
N SER A 91 35.07 -5.42 4.88
CA SER A 91 36.35 -4.75 5.18
C SER A 91 36.25 -3.78 6.38
N THR A 92 35.05 -3.39 6.77
CA THR A 92 34.75 -2.59 7.96
C THR A 92 34.45 -3.54 9.13
N PRO A 93 35.22 -3.53 10.23
CA PRO A 93 35.17 -4.57 11.26
C PRO A 93 33.85 -4.78 11.97
N ASP A 94 33.01 -3.75 12.07
CA ASP A 94 31.69 -3.75 12.72
C ASP A 94 30.52 -3.96 11.75
N ILE A 95 30.81 -4.18 10.46
CA ILE A 95 29.79 -4.36 9.42
C ILE A 95 29.88 -5.77 8.83
N TRP A 96 28.73 -6.45 8.81
CA TRP A 96 28.58 -7.79 8.24
C TRP A 96 27.61 -7.77 7.09
N LYS A 97 27.95 -8.43 5.99
CA LYS A 97 27.08 -8.61 4.83
C LYS A 97 26.32 -9.93 4.97
N VAL A 98 25.01 -9.86 4.88
CA VAL A 98 24.10 -11.01 4.81
C VAL A 98 23.59 -11.15 3.40
N THR A 99 23.80 -12.29 2.78
CA THR A 99 23.24 -12.60 1.46
C THR A 99 21.99 -13.47 1.64
N LEU A 100 20.88 -12.99 1.12
CA LEU A 100 19.59 -13.66 1.11
C LEU A 100 19.31 -14.20 -0.29
N LYS A 101 18.77 -15.42 -0.37
CA LYS A 101 18.21 -15.98 -1.61
C LYS A 101 16.73 -16.25 -1.40
N TYR A 102 15.90 -15.86 -2.35
CA TYR A 102 14.46 -16.03 -2.24
C TYR A 102 13.86 -16.61 -3.52
N LYS A 103 12.81 -17.39 -3.33
CA LYS A 103 12.07 -18.05 -4.40
C LYS A 103 11.04 -17.08 -4.97
N ARG A 104 10.77 -17.22 -6.28
CA ARG A 104 9.66 -16.53 -6.91
C ARG A 104 8.36 -16.82 -6.15
N ARG A 105 7.55 -15.80 -6.00
CA ARG A 105 6.18 -16.00 -5.58
C ARG A 105 5.38 -16.60 -6.72
N SER A 106 4.88 -17.81 -6.54
CA SER A 106 4.25 -18.62 -7.61
C SER A 106 2.73 -18.62 -7.54
N GLU A 107 2.07 -17.62 -7.01
CA GLU A 107 0.62 -17.68 -6.87
C GLU A 107 -0.13 -16.91 -7.95
N ASN A 108 -1.14 -17.59 -8.50
CA ASN A 108 -2.04 -17.09 -9.51
C ASN A 108 -2.76 -15.81 -9.06
N GLY A 109 -2.30 -14.66 -9.53
CA GLY A 109 -3.13 -13.50 -9.76
C GLY A 109 -3.68 -12.72 -8.58
N VAL A 110 -3.38 -13.05 -7.32
CA VAL A 110 -3.81 -12.22 -6.20
C VAL A 110 -2.68 -11.29 -5.77
N LEU A 111 -2.74 -10.09 -6.30
CA LEU A 111 -1.70 -9.07 -6.23
C LEU A 111 -1.39 -8.53 -4.86
N TYR A 112 -2.35 -8.54 -3.97
CA TYR A 112 -2.25 -7.88 -2.67
C TYR A 112 -1.78 -8.80 -1.56
N THR A 113 -1.72 -10.10 -1.78
CA THR A 113 -1.25 -11.02 -0.77
C THR A 113 0.27 -11.07 -0.77
N ARG A 114 0.88 -10.29 0.08
CA ARG A 114 2.29 -10.43 0.41
C ARG A 114 2.49 -11.70 1.24
N ARG A 115 3.66 -12.30 1.13
CA ARG A 115 4.15 -13.22 2.15
C ARG A 115 5.20 -12.51 2.99
N SER A 116 5.25 -12.86 4.24
CA SER A 116 6.16 -12.24 5.21
C SER A 116 6.80 -13.32 6.06
N GLY A 117 7.97 -13.02 6.55
CA GLY A 117 8.67 -13.81 7.54
C GLY A 117 9.64 -12.93 8.30
N THR A 118 10.34 -13.49 9.26
CA THR A 118 11.23 -12.76 10.14
C THR A 118 12.67 -13.20 9.92
N LEU A 119 13.53 -12.26 9.55
CA LEU A 119 14.97 -12.42 9.67
C LEU A 119 15.37 -12.10 11.11
N SER A 120 15.98 -13.04 11.78
CA SER A 120 16.43 -12.90 13.16
C SER A 120 17.95 -12.90 13.22
N VAL A 121 18.48 -11.94 13.94
CA VAL A 121 19.91 -11.86 14.28
C VAL A 121 20.03 -11.96 15.78
N ALA A 122 20.79 -12.92 16.28
CA ALA A 122 20.83 -13.17 17.71
C ALA A 122 22.19 -13.59 18.23
N LYS A 123 22.49 -13.18 19.44
CA LYS A 123 23.59 -13.66 20.25
C LYS A 123 23.05 -14.20 21.58
N PRO A 124 22.80 -15.52 21.63
CA PRO A 124 22.07 -16.14 22.75
C PRO A 124 22.78 -16.04 24.10
N ASP A 125 24.10 -16.13 24.11
CA ASP A 125 24.92 -16.12 25.32
C ASP A 125 24.85 -14.82 26.11
N VAL A 126 24.47 -13.70 25.44
CA VAL A 126 24.25 -12.38 26.07
C VAL A 126 22.79 -11.92 26.01
N ASN A 127 21.89 -12.80 25.56
CA ASN A 127 20.45 -12.54 25.43
C ASN A 127 20.13 -11.25 24.64
N VAL A 128 20.76 -11.12 23.46
CA VAL A 128 20.52 -9.99 22.54
C VAL A 128 19.97 -10.52 21.23
N ALA A 129 18.92 -9.91 20.70
CA ALA A 129 18.38 -10.27 19.39
C ALA A 129 17.71 -9.06 18.74
N SER A 130 17.80 -8.99 17.40
CA SER A 130 17.05 -8.06 16.56
C SER A 130 16.26 -8.83 15.51
N PHE A 131 15.10 -8.28 15.15
CA PHE A 131 14.16 -8.91 14.24
C PHE A 131 13.80 -7.94 13.13
N LEU A 132 13.92 -8.40 11.87
CA LEU A 132 13.53 -7.65 10.70
C LEU A 132 12.39 -8.38 10.00
N GLN A 133 11.27 -7.70 9.79
CA GLN A 133 10.21 -8.22 8.95
C GLN A 133 10.61 -8.10 7.48
N VAL A 134 10.69 -9.24 6.79
CA VAL A 134 10.96 -9.28 5.36
C VAL A 134 9.68 -9.63 4.63
N HIS A 135 9.36 -8.86 3.61
CA HIS A 135 8.15 -8.99 2.82
C HIS A 135 8.50 -9.26 1.37
N GLN A 136 7.79 -10.18 0.75
CA GLN A 136 7.84 -10.36 -0.70
C GLN A 136 6.48 -10.03 -1.30
N GLY A 137 6.48 -9.17 -2.31
CA GLY A 137 5.28 -8.59 -2.90
C GLY A 137 4.94 -7.21 -2.31
N ALA A 138 3.76 -6.70 -2.64
CA ALA A 138 3.34 -5.37 -2.25
C ALA A 138 3.06 -5.24 -0.73
N ILE A 139 3.46 -4.14 -0.13
CA ILE A 139 3.11 -3.79 1.26
C ILE A 139 1.90 -2.85 1.24
N MET A 140 0.83 -3.23 1.90
CA MET A 140 -0.30 -2.32 2.09
C MET A 140 0.12 -1.17 3.02
N ARG A 141 -0.01 0.07 2.53
CA ARG A 141 0.23 1.29 3.30
C ARG A 141 -1.04 1.81 3.96
N THR A 142 -2.13 1.78 3.22
CA THR A 142 -3.45 2.14 3.72
C THR A 142 -4.52 1.45 2.88
N GLY A 143 -5.70 1.29 3.44
CA GLY A 143 -6.85 0.74 2.74
C GLY A 143 -8.14 1.20 3.39
N GLU A 144 -9.17 1.38 2.57
CA GLU A 144 -10.50 1.75 2.98
C GLU A 144 -11.53 1.16 2.02
N ASP A 145 -12.30 0.21 2.52
CA ASP A 145 -13.41 -0.41 1.80
C ASP A 145 -14.77 0.26 2.12
N PHE A 146 -14.71 1.35 2.87
CA PHE A 146 -15.88 2.10 3.32
C PHE A 146 -16.98 1.27 4.00
N ALA A 147 -16.69 0.04 4.41
CA ALA A 147 -17.66 -0.88 5.02
C ALA A 147 -18.24 -0.35 6.34
N ASP A 148 -17.51 0.56 7.00
CA ASP A 148 -17.96 1.24 8.21
C ASP A 148 -19.08 2.27 7.95
N PHE A 149 -19.25 2.72 6.71
CA PHE A 149 -20.37 3.59 6.37
C PHE A 149 -21.68 2.84 6.36
N LYS A 150 -22.64 3.35 7.11
CA LYS A 150 -24.00 2.81 7.23
C LYS A 150 -25.04 3.89 6.95
N TYR A 151 -24.69 4.83 6.06
CA TYR A 151 -25.60 5.92 5.70
C TYR A 151 -26.47 5.53 4.50
N GLY A 152 -27.74 5.86 4.56
CA GLY A 152 -28.68 5.66 3.45
C GLY A 152 -28.71 4.23 2.91
N SER A 153 -28.63 4.10 1.61
CA SER A 153 -28.77 2.85 0.87
C SER A 153 -27.47 2.51 0.10
N TRP A 154 -27.21 1.22 -0.09
CA TRP A 154 -26.17 0.78 -1.02
C TRP A 154 -26.63 0.85 -2.48
N LEU A 155 -27.97 0.82 -2.72
CA LEU A 155 -28.52 0.88 -4.08
C LEU A 155 -28.20 2.23 -4.72
N PRO A 156 -27.56 2.27 -5.89
CA PRO A 156 -27.24 3.54 -6.55
C PRO A 156 -28.44 4.43 -6.81
N THR A 157 -29.60 3.83 -7.06
CA THR A 157 -30.87 4.51 -7.36
C THR A 157 -31.54 5.18 -6.17
N ASP A 158 -31.19 4.80 -4.95
CA ASP A 158 -31.75 5.37 -3.74
C ASP A 158 -30.70 6.27 -3.07
N LEU A 159 -30.78 7.56 -3.31
CA LEU A 159 -29.91 8.59 -2.74
C LEU A 159 -30.41 9.12 -1.39
N SER A 160 -31.53 8.60 -0.89
CA SER A 160 -32.10 9.01 0.39
C SER A 160 -31.16 8.61 1.54
N GLY A 161 -30.92 9.54 2.46
CA GLY A 161 -30.05 9.28 3.60
C GLY A 161 -28.54 9.34 3.31
N ASP A 162 -28.10 9.70 2.09
CA ASP A 162 -26.72 10.05 1.82
C ASP A 162 -26.26 11.15 2.79
N LYS A 163 -25.03 11.03 3.33
CA LYS A 163 -24.51 11.99 4.30
C LYS A 163 -23.31 12.76 3.73
N LEU A 164 -23.42 14.09 3.71
CA LEU A 164 -22.32 14.96 3.36
C LEU A 164 -21.08 14.67 4.23
N ILE A 165 -19.90 14.84 3.67
CA ILE A 165 -18.63 14.64 4.38
C ILE A 165 -18.55 15.44 5.70
N SER A 166 -19.17 16.61 5.74
CA SER A 166 -19.27 17.45 6.94
C SER A 166 -20.15 16.84 8.04
N GLU A 167 -21.00 15.88 7.69
CA GLU A 167 -21.92 15.19 8.62
C GLU A 167 -21.39 13.82 9.06
N TRP A 168 -20.21 13.40 8.60
CA TRP A 168 -19.66 12.12 8.98
C TRP A 168 -19.24 12.13 10.45
N THR A 169 -19.88 11.31 11.24
CA THR A 169 -19.63 11.23 12.69
C THR A 169 -18.71 10.09 13.09
N ASN A 170 -18.31 9.27 12.13
CA ASN A 170 -17.53 8.07 12.36
C ASN A 170 -16.00 8.28 12.21
N ALA A 171 -15.27 7.20 12.38
CA ALA A 171 -13.80 7.20 12.36
C ALA A 171 -13.19 7.64 11.02
N LEU A 172 -13.94 7.73 9.91
CA LEU A 172 -13.37 8.04 8.59
C LEU A 172 -12.95 9.49 8.44
N THR A 173 -13.70 10.44 8.99
CA THR A 173 -13.19 11.82 9.10
C THR A 173 -11.97 11.90 10.00
N LYS A 174 -11.89 11.02 11.01
CA LYS A 174 -10.69 10.87 11.84
C LYS A 174 -9.53 10.18 11.12
N LYS A 175 -9.81 9.41 10.05
CA LYS A 175 -8.77 8.85 9.17
C LYS A 175 -8.19 9.89 8.20
N GLY A 176 -8.72 11.11 8.15
CA GLY A 176 -8.17 12.23 7.40
C GLY A 176 -8.68 12.37 5.96
N PHE A 177 -9.74 11.67 5.56
CA PHE A 177 -10.42 11.96 4.30
C PHE A 177 -11.08 13.32 4.33
N SER A 178 -11.01 14.05 3.22
CA SER A 178 -11.59 15.39 3.07
C SER A 178 -12.13 15.61 1.66
N SER A 179 -12.79 16.74 1.46
CA SER A 179 -13.26 17.18 0.15
C SER A 179 -13.03 18.67 0.02
N GLU A 180 -12.70 19.15 -1.16
CA GLU A 180 -12.68 20.58 -1.41
C GLU A 180 -14.08 21.14 -1.49
N VAL A 181 -14.23 22.32 -0.93
CA VAL A 181 -15.45 23.11 -1.02
C VAL A 181 -15.46 23.76 -2.40
N SER A 182 -16.55 23.55 -3.14
CA SER A 182 -16.76 24.25 -4.41
C SER A 182 -17.01 25.75 -4.21
N ALA A 183 -17.07 26.51 -5.29
CA ALA A 183 -17.27 27.97 -5.22
C ALA A 183 -18.55 28.39 -4.47
N ASP A 184 -19.56 27.54 -4.41
CA ASP A 184 -20.78 27.73 -3.62
C ASP A 184 -20.65 27.20 -2.16
N GLN A 185 -19.45 26.81 -1.75
CA GLN A 185 -19.08 26.38 -0.41
C GLN A 185 -19.76 25.10 0.09
N THR A 186 -20.31 24.27 -0.76
CA THR A 186 -20.88 22.98 -0.39
C THR A 186 -20.07 21.84 -1.02
N PRO A 187 -19.39 21.00 -0.23
CA PRO A 187 -18.68 19.86 -0.80
C PRO A 187 -19.69 18.84 -1.31
N SER A 188 -19.54 18.40 -2.56
CA SER A 188 -20.37 17.33 -3.15
C SER A 188 -19.69 15.98 -2.97
N CYS A 189 -19.49 15.58 -1.72
CA CYS A 189 -18.91 14.29 -1.31
C CYS A 189 -19.79 13.68 -0.22
N TYR A 190 -20.30 12.51 -0.48
CA TYR A 190 -21.33 11.83 0.32
C TYR A 190 -20.88 10.44 0.70
N GLY A 191 -21.01 10.11 2.00
CA GLY A 191 -20.92 8.74 2.48
C GLY A 191 -22.26 8.02 2.25
N ARG A 192 -22.16 6.77 1.81
CA ARG A 192 -23.28 5.88 1.56
C ARG A 192 -23.06 4.53 2.25
N TYR A 193 -24.00 3.61 2.16
CA TYR A 193 -23.82 2.29 2.73
C TYR A 193 -22.74 1.52 1.97
N GLY A 194 -21.55 1.39 2.56
CA GLY A 194 -20.42 0.63 2.02
C GLY A 194 -19.65 1.30 0.88
N HIS A 195 -19.91 2.57 0.52
CA HIS A 195 -19.15 3.27 -0.52
C HIS A 195 -19.36 4.78 -0.44
N LEU A 196 -18.72 5.53 -1.32
CA LEU A 196 -18.86 6.98 -1.45
C LEU A 196 -19.54 7.35 -2.76
N ARG A 197 -20.10 8.57 -2.79
CA ARG A 197 -20.50 9.26 -4.01
C ARG A 197 -19.94 10.68 -4.00
N ILE A 198 -19.34 11.10 -5.09
CA ILE A 198 -18.94 12.50 -5.31
C ILE A 198 -19.67 13.06 -6.52
N GLY A 199 -19.91 14.37 -6.51
CA GLY A 199 -20.64 15.05 -7.57
C GLY A 199 -22.15 14.90 -7.49
N GLU A 200 -22.85 15.63 -8.37
CA GLU A 200 -24.31 15.78 -8.32
C GLU A 200 -24.98 15.62 -9.67
N GLU A 201 -26.29 15.35 -9.64
CA GLU A 201 -27.14 15.29 -10.83
C GLU A 201 -27.19 16.63 -11.58
N SER A 202 -27.04 17.73 -10.87
CA SER A 202 -26.98 19.08 -11.44
C SER A 202 -25.72 19.35 -12.30
N GLY A 203 -24.78 18.41 -12.35
CA GLY A 203 -23.47 18.58 -12.97
C GLY A 203 -22.43 19.26 -12.07
N LYS A 204 -22.77 19.58 -10.81
CA LYS A 204 -21.83 20.09 -9.84
C LYS A 204 -20.79 19.03 -9.51
N GLN A 205 -19.51 19.34 -9.71
CA GLN A 205 -18.41 18.46 -9.40
C GLN A 205 -18.24 18.23 -7.90
N GLY A 206 -17.81 17.03 -7.54
CA GLY A 206 -17.34 16.71 -6.20
C GLY A 206 -15.93 16.21 -6.22
N SER A 207 -15.28 16.21 -5.06
CA SER A 207 -13.95 15.67 -4.90
C SER A 207 -13.84 14.83 -3.63
N LEU A 208 -12.94 13.84 -3.67
CA LEU A 208 -12.44 13.09 -2.53
C LEU A 208 -10.95 13.32 -2.42
N ILE A 209 -10.48 13.77 -1.26
CA ILE A 209 -9.06 13.92 -0.95
C ILE A 209 -8.71 12.86 0.09
N THR A 210 -7.71 12.05 -0.23
CA THR A 210 -7.26 10.96 0.64
C THR A 210 -6.36 11.46 1.77
N PRO A 211 -6.19 10.69 2.84
CA PRO A 211 -5.31 11.06 3.95
C PRO A 211 -3.86 11.29 3.51
N THR A 212 -3.20 12.27 4.12
CA THR A 212 -1.78 12.61 3.84
C THR A 212 -0.79 11.77 4.62
N ASN A 213 -1.19 11.18 5.74
CA ASN A 213 -0.29 10.46 6.66
C ASN A 213 -0.14 8.97 6.34
N SER A 214 -0.71 8.51 5.23
CA SER A 214 -0.67 7.10 4.81
C SER A 214 0.53 6.74 3.97
N LEU A 215 1.29 7.73 3.47
CA LEU A 215 2.43 7.55 2.60
C LEU A 215 3.73 7.92 3.32
N HIS A 216 4.77 7.13 3.10
CA HIS A 216 6.02 7.29 3.81
C HIS A 216 7.09 7.91 2.89
N ARG A 217 7.94 8.81 3.42
CA ARG A 217 9.00 9.52 2.68
C ARG A 217 10.00 8.61 1.95
N TYR A 218 10.07 7.34 2.32
CA TYR A 218 10.95 6.35 1.67
C TYR A 218 10.23 5.50 0.63
N ASP A 219 8.96 5.79 0.35
CA ASP A 219 8.23 5.06 -0.68
C ASP A 219 8.61 5.62 -2.06
N SER A 220 9.37 4.87 -2.82
CA SER A 220 9.81 5.27 -4.17
C SER A 220 8.74 5.03 -5.22
N LEU A 221 7.92 3.98 -5.03
CA LEU A 221 6.83 3.62 -5.93
C LEU A 221 5.64 3.08 -5.15
N LEU A 222 4.49 3.67 -5.41
CA LEU A 222 3.22 3.27 -4.84
C LEU A 222 2.24 2.89 -5.94
N MET A 223 1.43 1.87 -5.69
CA MET A 223 0.27 1.53 -6.50
C MET A 223 -0.99 1.88 -5.70
N VAL A 224 -1.84 2.67 -6.30
CA VAL A 224 -3.15 3.01 -5.75
C VAL A 224 -4.22 2.34 -6.56
N THR A 225 -5.10 1.60 -5.90
CA THR A 225 -6.25 0.97 -6.53
C THR A 225 -7.53 1.46 -5.91
N PHE A 226 -8.56 1.56 -6.70
CA PHE A 226 -9.90 1.92 -6.25
C PHE A 226 -10.93 1.51 -7.31
N LYS A 227 -12.20 1.42 -6.89
CA LYS A 227 -13.33 1.32 -7.81
C LYS A 227 -13.88 2.71 -8.06
N ALA A 228 -14.26 2.99 -9.31
CA ALA A 228 -14.98 4.20 -9.69
C ALA A 228 -15.98 3.90 -10.80
N ALA A 229 -17.22 4.35 -10.65
CA ALA A 229 -18.29 4.15 -11.64
C ALA A 229 -19.18 5.38 -11.70
N SER A 230 -19.58 5.80 -12.91
CA SER A 230 -20.49 6.92 -13.11
C SER A 230 -21.95 6.48 -13.06
N TRP A 231 -22.83 7.40 -12.73
CA TRP A 231 -24.26 7.19 -12.94
C TRP A 231 -24.58 7.15 -14.45
N PRO A 232 -25.48 6.26 -14.89
CA PRO A 232 -25.86 6.21 -16.31
C PRO A 232 -26.37 7.56 -16.84
N GLY A 233 -25.72 8.01 -17.90
CA GLY A 233 -26.02 9.32 -18.51
C GLY A 233 -25.27 10.52 -17.94
N ASP A 234 -24.54 10.35 -16.85
CA ASP A 234 -23.62 11.37 -16.33
C ASP A 234 -22.27 11.33 -17.06
N ASP A 235 -21.42 12.32 -16.80
CA ASP A 235 -20.04 12.35 -17.33
C ASP A 235 -19.24 11.15 -16.81
N LYS A 236 -18.66 10.41 -17.72
CA LYS A 236 -17.81 9.24 -17.40
C LYS A 236 -16.37 9.62 -17.13
N SER A 237 -15.95 10.84 -17.41
CA SER A 237 -14.61 11.30 -17.10
C SER A 237 -14.48 11.62 -15.61
N PHE A 238 -13.30 11.38 -15.06
CA PHE A 238 -12.91 11.87 -13.75
C PHE A 238 -11.41 12.12 -13.71
N LYS A 239 -10.99 13.02 -12.83
CA LYS A 239 -9.60 13.43 -12.70
C LYS A 239 -8.99 12.84 -11.43
N VAL A 240 -7.77 12.32 -11.55
CA VAL A 240 -6.93 11.93 -10.41
C VAL A 240 -5.74 12.87 -10.37
N GLU A 241 -5.49 13.47 -9.22
CA GLU A 241 -4.39 14.41 -8.99
C GLU A 241 -3.58 13.95 -7.77
N VAL A 242 -2.26 14.12 -7.86
CA VAL A 242 -1.33 13.94 -6.75
C VAL A 242 -0.88 15.31 -6.27
N SER A 243 -0.91 15.54 -4.97
CA SER A 243 -0.42 16.77 -4.35
C SER A 243 0.45 16.46 -3.12
N GLY A 244 1.24 17.45 -2.68
CA GLY A 244 2.13 17.29 -1.53
C GLY A 244 3.37 16.44 -1.80
N GLY A 245 3.68 16.15 -3.08
CA GLY A 245 4.81 15.34 -3.52
C GLY A 245 4.40 14.09 -4.30
N GLY A 246 5.35 13.50 -5.01
CA GLY A 246 5.10 12.40 -5.93
C GLY A 246 4.59 12.86 -7.29
N VAL A 247 4.68 11.97 -8.25
CA VAL A 247 4.14 12.15 -9.62
C VAL A 247 3.42 10.88 -10.04
N ILE A 248 2.39 11.01 -10.86
CA ILE A 248 1.75 9.86 -11.49
C ILE A 248 2.72 9.34 -12.55
N ARG A 249 3.15 8.10 -12.37
CA ARG A 249 4.00 7.43 -13.34
C ARG A 249 3.13 6.85 -14.43
N ASP A 250 3.32 7.35 -15.63
CA ASP A 250 2.85 6.70 -16.83
C ASP A 250 4.05 6.15 -17.64
N PHE A 251 3.79 5.24 -18.56
CA PHE A 251 4.86 4.55 -19.33
C PHE A 251 5.36 5.36 -20.51
N VAL A 252 4.76 6.50 -20.78
CA VAL A 252 4.98 7.28 -22.02
C VAL A 252 5.59 8.65 -21.74
N SER A 253 5.46 9.17 -20.52
CA SER A 253 5.93 10.52 -20.19
C SER A 253 6.57 10.63 -18.80
N GLU A 254 7.40 11.65 -18.63
CA GLU A 254 8.05 12.01 -17.35
C GLU A 254 7.02 12.52 -16.34
N GLY A 255 6.32 11.62 -15.67
CA GLY A 255 5.51 11.84 -14.48
C GLY A 255 4.66 13.12 -14.44
N ARG A 256 3.35 12.96 -14.55
CA ARG A 256 2.35 14.04 -14.41
C ARG A 256 1.90 14.12 -12.95
N THR A 257 1.40 15.27 -12.54
CA THR A 257 0.70 15.41 -11.26
C THR A 257 -0.80 15.17 -11.38
N SER A 258 -1.33 14.97 -12.58
CA SER A 258 -2.75 14.65 -12.79
C SER A 258 -2.98 13.90 -14.09
N ILE A 259 -4.01 13.03 -14.07
CA ILE A 259 -4.54 12.32 -15.24
C ILE A 259 -6.07 12.40 -15.25
N THR A 260 -6.65 12.33 -16.44
CA THR A 260 -8.10 12.15 -16.63
C THR A 260 -8.36 10.71 -17.06
N LEU A 261 -9.26 10.05 -16.38
CA LEU A 261 -9.64 8.65 -16.63
C LEU A 261 -11.10 8.59 -17.08
N GLN A 262 -11.44 7.53 -17.81
CA GLN A 262 -12.81 7.21 -18.21
C GLN A 262 -13.29 5.97 -17.45
N THR A 263 -14.53 6.01 -16.99
CA THR A 263 -15.13 4.88 -16.29
C THR A 263 -16.36 4.34 -17.02
N GLU A 264 -16.94 3.29 -16.48
CA GLU A 264 -18.20 2.71 -16.94
C GLU A 264 -19.35 3.11 -16.02
N ASP A 265 -20.58 2.88 -16.51
CA ASP A 265 -21.78 3.10 -15.73
C ASP A 265 -21.89 2.07 -14.61
N ILE A 266 -22.28 2.53 -13.43
CA ILE A 266 -22.66 1.67 -12.32
C ILE A 266 -23.90 0.85 -12.68
N VAL A 267 -24.02 -0.38 -12.16
CA VAL A 267 -25.17 -1.24 -12.40
C VAL A 267 -26.31 -0.85 -11.45
N THR A 268 -27.33 -0.19 -11.98
CA THR A 268 -28.43 0.39 -11.18
C THR A 268 -29.47 -0.63 -10.72
N ASN A 269 -29.51 -1.81 -11.34
CA ASN A 269 -30.42 -2.91 -10.99
C ASN A 269 -29.68 -4.09 -10.34
N ALA A 270 -28.53 -3.84 -9.73
CA ALA A 270 -27.78 -4.83 -8.99
C ALA A 270 -28.60 -5.40 -7.83
N VAL A 271 -28.43 -6.69 -7.54
CA VAL A 271 -29.11 -7.41 -6.45
C VAL A 271 -28.21 -7.57 -5.21
N THR A 272 -26.92 -7.25 -5.34
CA THR A 272 -25.96 -7.22 -4.23
C THR A 272 -25.06 -5.99 -4.35
N PRO A 273 -24.44 -5.53 -3.25
CA PRO A 273 -23.49 -4.43 -3.30
C PRO A 273 -22.33 -4.65 -4.27
N GLU A 274 -21.79 -5.87 -4.33
CA GLU A 274 -20.69 -6.22 -5.23
C GLU A 274 -21.13 -6.20 -6.69
N GLY A 275 -22.37 -6.59 -6.97
CA GLY A 275 -22.94 -6.65 -8.32
C GLY A 275 -23.17 -5.28 -8.98
N MET A 276 -23.04 -4.19 -8.23
CA MET A 276 -23.14 -2.85 -8.82
C MET A 276 -21.84 -2.41 -9.54
N TRP A 277 -20.72 -3.10 -9.30
CA TRP A 277 -19.43 -2.81 -9.90
C TRP A 277 -19.14 -3.73 -11.07
N LYS A 278 -18.75 -3.17 -12.20
CA LYS A 278 -18.25 -3.94 -13.34
C LYS A 278 -16.74 -4.12 -13.22
N PRO A 279 -16.14 -5.14 -13.84
CA PRO A 279 -14.68 -5.28 -13.87
C PRO A 279 -13.94 -4.03 -14.37
N GLU A 280 -14.54 -3.33 -15.35
CA GLU A 280 -13.99 -2.12 -15.97
C GLU A 280 -14.04 -0.89 -15.06
N THR A 281 -14.65 -0.98 -13.88
CA THR A 281 -14.66 0.09 -12.88
C THR A 281 -13.49 0.02 -11.91
N ASN A 282 -12.61 -0.98 -12.00
CA ASN A 282 -11.39 -1.06 -11.22
C ASN A 282 -10.29 -0.21 -11.85
N PHE A 283 -9.70 0.64 -11.04
CA PHE A 283 -8.60 1.52 -11.46
C PHE A 283 -7.34 1.25 -10.69
N MET A 284 -6.22 1.53 -11.36
CA MET A 284 -4.89 1.42 -10.81
C MET A 284 -4.07 2.62 -11.27
N VAL A 285 -3.48 3.34 -10.31
CA VAL A 285 -2.63 4.51 -10.56
C VAL A 285 -1.31 4.30 -9.85
N PHE A 286 -0.20 4.54 -10.53
CA PHE A 286 1.14 4.47 -9.93
C PHE A 286 1.62 5.87 -9.56
N ILE A 287 2.16 6.00 -8.35
CA ILE A 287 2.78 7.23 -7.86
C ILE A 287 4.25 6.93 -7.61
N ALA A 288 5.11 7.67 -8.28
CA ALA A 288 6.55 7.58 -8.12
C ALA A 288 7.11 8.78 -7.36
N SER A 289 8.13 8.53 -6.54
CA SER A 289 8.96 9.56 -5.96
C SER A 289 10.02 9.99 -6.97
N THR A 290 10.26 11.28 -7.11
CA THR A 290 11.33 11.83 -7.93
C THR A 290 12.13 12.84 -7.12
N GLU A 291 13.34 13.18 -7.55
CA GLU A 291 14.16 14.21 -6.88
C GLU A 291 13.43 15.55 -6.75
N LYS A 292 12.66 15.94 -7.78
CA LYS A 292 11.92 17.22 -7.79
C LYS A 292 10.61 17.15 -7.01
N ASN A 293 9.99 15.99 -6.97
CA ASN A 293 8.72 15.76 -6.31
C ASN A 293 8.81 14.46 -5.48
N PRO A 294 9.50 14.46 -4.34
CA PRO A 294 9.59 13.28 -3.49
C PRO A 294 8.22 12.96 -2.86
N VAL A 295 7.87 11.68 -2.82
CA VAL A 295 6.74 11.21 -2.00
C VAL A 295 7.06 11.47 -0.53
N GLY A 296 6.07 11.92 0.23
CA GLY A 296 6.26 12.25 1.64
C GLY A 296 4.97 12.24 2.44
N VAL A 297 5.08 12.67 3.69
CA VAL A 297 3.96 12.70 4.65
C VAL A 297 2.80 13.60 4.23
N ASN A 298 3.03 14.52 3.29
CA ASN A 298 1.99 15.42 2.77
C ASN A 298 1.41 14.93 1.43
N THR A 299 1.90 13.82 0.90
CA THR A 299 1.40 13.29 -0.38
C THR A 299 -0.01 12.74 -0.19
N CYS A 300 -0.93 13.18 -1.03
CA CYS A 300 -2.29 12.68 -1.10
C CYS A 300 -2.81 12.64 -2.53
N LEU A 301 -3.87 11.88 -2.75
CA LEU A 301 -4.62 11.90 -4.00
C LEU A 301 -5.90 12.69 -3.84
N LYS A 302 -6.27 13.36 -4.93
CA LYS A 302 -7.57 13.97 -5.10
C LYS A 302 -8.25 13.33 -6.31
N ILE A 303 -9.43 12.76 -6.10
CA ILE A 303 -10.31 12.23 -7.15
C ILE A 303 -11.43 13.25 -7.34
N THR A 304 -11.61 13.77 -8.55
CA THR A 304 -12.63 14.75 -8.87
C THR A 304 -13.55 14.20 -9.95
N SER A 305 -14.86 14.23 -9.74
CA SER A 305 -15.84 13.81 -10.73
C SER A 305 -15.84 14.73 -11.96
N GLY A 306 -16.30 14.22 -13.10
CA GLY A 306 -16.32 14.96 -14.35
C GLY A 306 -17.15 16.25 -14.30
N ALA A 307 -16.79 17.20 -15.14
CA ALA A 307 -17.53 18.43 -15.32
C ALA A 307 -18.46 18.28 -16.52
N SER A 308 -19.72 17.98 -16.31
CA SER A 308 -20.64 17.86 -17.44
C SER A 308 -21.39 19.16 -17.72
N SER A 309 -21.29 19.61 -18.94
CA SER A 309 -22.20 20.62 -19.50
C SER A 309 -23.52 20.01 -20.00
N LYS A 310 -23.66 18.66 -19.97
CA LYS A 310 -24.75 17.93 -20.62
C LYS A 310 -25.45 16.89 -19.73
N GLY A 311 -25.07 16.77 -18.48
CA GLY A 311 -25.60 15.75 -17.57
C GLY A 311 -25.11 15.92 -16.15
N GLY A 312 -25.32 14.93 -15.30
CA GLY A 312 -24.78 14.90 -13.95
C GLY A 312 -23.28 14.64 -13.90
N SER A 313 -22.75 14.71 -12.71
CA SER A 313 -21.33 14.43 -12.41
C SER A 313 -21.16 13.40 -11.30
N ARG A 314 -22.15 12.54 -11.07
CA ARG A 314 -22.14 11.56 -9.99
C ARG A 314 -21.14 10.45 -10.27
N LEU A 315 -20.14 10.32 -9.42
CA LEU A 315 -19.13 9.26 -9.43
C LEU A 315 -19.16 8.51 -8.10
N PHE A 316 -19.35 7.21 -8.17
CA PHE A 316 -19.32 6.31 -7.02
C PHE A 316 -17.90 5.78 -6.85
N ILE A 317 -17.42 5.69 -5.61
CA ILE A 317 -16.04 5.29 -5.28
C ILE A 317 -16.07 4.25 -4.16
N ASP A 318 -15.23 3.21 -4.30
CA ASP A 318 -15.08 2.14 -3.32
C ASP A 318 -13.67 1.54 -3.37
N ASP A 319 -13.35 0.67 -2.40
CA ASP A 319 -12.15 -0.17 -2.37
C ASP A 319 -10.85 0.60 -2.64
N TYR A 320 -10.63 1.70 -1.92
CA TYR A 320 -9.41 2.49 -2.02
C TYR A 320 -8.27 1.83 -1.25
N TYR A 321 -7.21 1.43 -1.95
CA TYR A 321 -6.01 0.85 -1.33
C TYR A 321 -4.74 1.46 -1.89
N VAL A 322 -3.75 1.64 -1.03
CA VAL A 322 -2.39 2.06 -1.40
C VAL A 322 -1.42 0.99 -0.97
N VAL A 323 -0.64 0.51 -1.91
CA VAL A 323 0.41 -0.47 -1.66
C VAL A 323 1.76 0.06 -2.12
N LYS A 324 2.80 -0.18 -1.34
CA LYS A 324 4.17 0.08 -1.75
C LYS A 324 4.61 -1.05 -2.69
N LEU A 325 5.16 -0.67 -3.82
CA LEU A 325 5.87 -1.59 -4.72
C LEU A 325 7.37 -1.53 -4.45
N VAL A 326 8.05 -2.63 -4.71
CA VAL A 326 9.51 -2.65 -4.72
C VAL A 326 10.00 -2.06 -6.03
N ASP A 327 11.13 -1.34 -5.99
CA ASP A 327 11.59 -0.50 -7.08
C ASP A 327 11.69 -1.20 -8.45
N GLY A 328 11.14 -0.54 -9.44
CA GLY A 328 11.49 -0.65 -10.85
C GLY A 328 10.96 -1.86 -11.61
N GLN A 329 11.03 -3.05 -11.06
CA GLN A 329 10.70 -4.29 -11.79
C GLN A 329 9.24 -4.72 -11.64
N ASP A 330 8.59 -4.28 -10.58
CA ASP A 330 7.26 -4.78 -10.23
C ASP A 330 6.13 -4.13 -11.00
N VAL A 331 6.35 -2.93 -11.53
CA VAL A 331 5.29 -2.20 -12.25
C VAL A 331 4.82 -2.97 -13.46
N ASP A 332 5.75 -3.47 -14.29
CA ASP A 332 5.41 -4.21 -15.49
C ASP A 332 4.71 -5.54 -15.17
N TYR A 333 5.15 -6.22 -14.10
CA TYR A 333 4.52 -7.43 -13.64
C TYR A 333 3.10 -7.18 -13.10
N TYR A 334 2.95 -6.21 -12.21
CA TYR A 334 1.65 -5.87 -11.63
C TYR A 334 0.68 -5.39 -12.71
N GLN A 335 1.13 -4.60 -13.65
CA GLN A 335 0.32 -4.18 -14.79
C GLN A 335 -0.07 -5.32 -15.72
N ALA A 336 0.85 -6.22 -16.03
CA ALA A 336 0.56 -7.38 -16.87
C ALA A 336 -0.54 -8.29 -16.26
N ASN A 337 -0.74 -8.23 -14.95
CA ASN A 337 -1.66 -9.11 -14.22
C ASN A 337 -2.94 -8.42 -13.71
N GLN A 338 -3.14 -7.12 -13.97
CA GLN A 338 -4.29 -6.36 -13.42
C GLN A 338 -5.45 -6.09 -14.39
N GLY A 339 -5.44 -6.62 -15.59
CA GLY A 339 -6.59 -6.51 -16.49
C GLY A 339 -7.00 -5.07 -16.83
N SER A 340 -8.28 -4.74 -16.67
CA SER A 340 -8.92 -3.52 -17.17
C SER A 340 -8.35 -2.19 -16.65
N GLY A 341 -7.80 -2.15 -15.45
CA GLY A 341 -7.22 -0.93 -14.88
C GLY A 341 -5.99 -0.44 -15.64
N ARG A 342 -5.15 -1.37 -16.10
CA ARG A 342 -3.99 -1.08 -16.95
C ARG A 342 -4.39 -0.40 -18.26
N ASP A 343 -5.36 -0.98 -18.94
CA ASP A 343 -5.75 -0.53 -20.28
C ASP A 343 -6.30 0.89 -20.24
N LYS A 344 -6.96 1.27 -19.15
CA LYS A 344 -7.51 2.61 -18.96
C LYS A 344 -6.44 3.66 -18.67
N ILE A 345 -5.39 3.31 -17.91
CA ILE A 345 -4.25 4.21 -17.69
C ILE A 345 -3.49 4.42 -19.00
N LEU A 346 -3.29 3.37 -19.78
CA LEU A 346 -2.61 3.47 -21.08
C LEU A 346 -3.42 4.27 -22.09
N ALA A 347 -4.75 4.12 -22.12
CA ALA A 347 -5.61 4.88 -23.02
C ALA A 347 -5.63 6.37 -22.71
N SER A 348 -5.58 6.76 -21.42
CA SER A 348 -5.53 8.16 -20.99
C SER A 348 -4.21 8.88 -21.34
N ASN A 349 -3.18 8.14 -21.70
CA ASN A 349 -1.87 8.68 -22.04
C ASN A 349 -1.69 8.95 -23.55
N ASN A 350 -2.65 8.55 -24.37
CA ASN A 350 -2.61 8.72 -25.82
C ASN A 350 -3.44 9.92 -26.32
N ASP A 351 -4.11 10.64 -25.39
CA ASP A 351 -4.83 11.90 -25.65
C ASP A 351 -4.00 13.09 -25.13
#